data_01af3c944ff5843989318b0219f187a4
#
_entry.id   01af3c944ff5843989318b0219f187a4
#
_cell.length_a   1.000
_cell.length_b   1.000
_cell.length_c   1.000
_cell.angle_alpha   90.00
_cell.angle_beta   90.00
_cell.angle_gamma   90.00
#
_symmetry.space_group_name_H-M   'P 1'
#
loop_
_entity.id
_entity.type
_entity.pdbx_description
1 polymer ?
#
loop_
_entity_poly.entity_id
_entity_poly.type
_entity_poly.pdbx_seq_one_letter_code
_entity_poly.pdbx_strand_id
1 'polypeptide(L)'
;IGPTGEISTISAVVRDARGNLVKGKTINFLLDDVSGGQISPNQATTDRSGIAKTVYTSNALSSFEGVKVYGTVDDTQSVSAFTLLTVGDKPFDIVFGTGNLIQSPTESSYTKEFSAFVTDPDSNPVENANITFSAPPKAFNVGGTYQKGFWTFNTTTNVWNKNVTAICDNEDVNGNGILDEGEDSNGDEQLTPGNVVAVQSQGITDDNGQVVFTLSYPRNFGAWTTVSITANGESQGSESSEQHDYSLGVAA
;
A
#
# COMPACT_ATOMS: atom_id res chain seq x y z
N ILE A 1 6.89 11.75 -9.01
CA ILE A 1 8.27 12.10 -8.70
C ILE A 1 8.41 12.34 -7.21
N GLY A 2 9.45 11.81 -6.58
CA GLY A 2 9.74 12.02 -5.16
C GLY A 2 10.19 13.45 -4.84
N PRO A 3 10.22 13.86 -3.56
CA PRO A 3 10.69 15.17 -3.14
C PRO A 3 12.23 15.24 -3.14
N THR A 4 12.75 16.45 -2.93
CA THR A 4 14.16 16.72 -2.63
C THR A 4 15.15 16.28 -3.72
N GLY A 5 15.14 16.99 -4.84
CA GLY A 5 16.18 16.87 -5.87
C GLY A 5 15.97 15.75 -6.87
N GLU A 6 14.85 15.03 -6.81
CA GLU A 6 14.51 14.09 -7.88
C GLU A 6 14.15 14.82 -9.17
N ILE A 7 14.44 14.18 -10.30
CA ILE A 7 14.30 14.81 -11.61
C ILE A 7 13.27 14.10 -12.49
N SER A 8 12.56 14.90 -13.29
CA SER A 8 11.66 14.41 -14.34
C SER A 8 11.95 15.14 -15.65
N THR A 9 12.10 14.38 -16.74
CA THR A 9 12.29 14.97 -18.07
C THR A 9 10.95 15.26 -18.72
N ILE A 10 10.73 16.52 -19.07
CA ILE A 10 9.52 16.99 -19.75
C ILE A 10 9.85 17.21 -21.22
N SER A 11 9.03 16.66 -22.10
CA SER A 11 9.22 16.73 -23.54
C SER A 11 8.03 17.44 -24.21
N ALA A 12 8.30 18.53 -24.92
CA ALA A 12 7.32 19.20 -25.76
C ALA A 12 7.48 18.73 -27.21
N VAL A 13 6.41 18.24 -27.81
CA VAL A 13 6.40 17.77 -29.22
C VAL A 13 5.63 18.78 -30.07
N VAL A 14 6.30 19.36 -31.05
CA VAL A 14 5.67 20.33 -31.95
C VAL A 14 5.28 19.67 -33.26
N ARG A 15 4.02 19.88 -33.66
CA ARG A 15 3.46 19.41 -34.93
C ARG A 15 2.84 20.52 -35.71
N ASP A 16 2.91 20.46 -37.06
CA ASP A 16 2.16 21.35 -37.92
C ASP A 16 0.68 20.99 -37.99
N ALA A 17 -0.12 21.78 -38.71
CA ALA A 17 -1.56 21.56 -38.88
C ALA A 17 -1.91 20.23 -39.61
N ARG A 18 -0.93 19.56 -40.22
CA ARG A 18 -1.06 18.27 -40.89
C ARG A 18 -0.57 17.11 -40.01
N GLY A 19 -0.09 17.40 -38.78
CA GLY A 19 0.43 16.42 -37.85
C GLY A 19 1.91 16.07 -38.02
N ASN A 20 2.63 16.71 -38.96
CA ASN A 20 4.06 16.44 -39.18
C ASN A 20 4.90 17.08 -38.06
N LEU A 21 6.00 16.41 -37.69
CA LEU A 21 6.94 16.88 -36.70
C LEU A 21 7.73 18.12 -37.20
N VAL A 22 7.83 19.14 -36.37
CA VAL A 22 8.46 20.43 -36.75
C VAL A 22 9.77 20.61 -36.03
N LYS A 23 10.89 20.62 -36.76
CA LYS A 23 12.23 20.92 -36.26
C LYS A 23 12.50 22.43 -36.18
N GLY A 24 13.36 22.84 -35.25
CA GLY A 24 13.93 24.15 -35.15
C GLY A 24 13.00 25.22 -34.55
N LYS A 25 11.92 24.78 -33.88
CA LYS A 25 11.05 25.68 -33.12
C LYS A 25 11.57 25.85 -31.70
N THR A 26 11.68 27.07 -31.26
CA THR A 26 12.04 27.37 -29.87
C THR A 26 10.82 27.29 -28.97
N ILE A 27 10.94 26.54 -27.87
CA ILE A 27 9.90 26.37 -26.85
C ILE A 27 10.36 27.07 -25.59
N ASN A 28 9.54 27.97 -25.08
CA ASN A 28 9.69 28.60 -23.78
C ASN A 28 8.93 27.73 -22.75
N PHE A 29 9.62 27.25 -21.74
CA PHE A 29 9.05 26.52 -20.62
C PHE A 29 8.83 27.44 -19.44
N LEU A 30 7.62 27.45 -18.90
CA LEU A 30 7.24 28.20 -17.71
C LEU A 30 6.77 27.22 -16.64
N LEU A 31 7.28 27.37 -15.44
CA LEU A 31 6.91 26.59 -14.27
C LEU A 31 5.95 27.37 -13.39
N ASP A 32 4.83 26.74 -13.04
CA ASP A 32 3.93 27.14 -11.96
C ASP A 32 3.95 25.99 -10.93
N ASP A 33 4.60 26.21 -9.80
CA ASP A 33 4.91 25.15 -8.85
C ASP A 33 4.80 25.66 -7.40
N VAL A 34 3.82 25.11 -6.68
CA VAL A 34 3.59 25.41 -5.26
C VAL A 34 4.57 24.70 -4.35
N SER A 35 5.27 23.66 -4.84
CA SER A 35 6.26 22.89 -4.08
C SER A 35 7.67 23.49 -4.12
N GLY A 36 7.90 24.50 -4.98
CA GLY A 36 9.16 25.25 -5.05
C GLY A 36 10.27 24.56 -5.80
N GLY A 37 9.96 23.63 -6.71
CA GLY A 37 10.91 22.99 -7.63
C GLY A 37 11.41 23.95 -8.71
N GLN A 38 12.24 23.45 -9.61
CA GLN A 38 12.89 24.22 -10.67
C GLN A 38 12.85 23.51 -12.01
N ILE A 39 12.89 24.26 -13.11
CA ILE A 39 13.09 23.72 -14.46
C ILE A 39 14.37 24.26 -15.08
N SER A 40 15.10 23.41 -15.81
CA SER A 40 16.30 23.80 -16.55
C SER A 40 16.52 22.87 -17.75
N PRO A 41 16.77 23.40 -18.96
CA PRO A 41 16.70 24.82 -19.34
C PRO A 41 15.24 25.33 -19.43
N ASN A 42 15.01 26.62 -19.24
CA ASN A 42 13.70 27.25 -19.44
C ASN A 42 13.35 27.50 -20.92
N GLN A 43 14.27 27.23 -21.83
CA GLN A 43 14.09 27.36 -23.28
C GLN A 43 14.87 26.24 -24.00
N ALA A 44 14.23 25.58 -24.96
CA ALA A 44 14.88 24.57 -25.80
C ALA A 44 14.33 24.58 -27.23
N THR A 45 15.14 24.15 -28.20
CA THR A 45 14.76 24.08 -29.60
C THR A 45 14.42 22.64 -30.02
N THR A 46 13.35 22.48 -30.80
CA THR A 46 12.95 21.15 -31.27
C THR A 46 13.98 20.54 -32.21
N ASP A 47 14.30 19.28 -31.95
CA ASP A 47 15.20 18.42 -32.71
C ASP A 47 14.55 17.93 -34.03
N ARG A 48 15.20 16.95 -34.70
CA ARG A 48 14.67 16.31 -35.93
C ARG A 48 13.36 15.55 -35.72
N SER A 49 13.10 15.17 -34.48
CA SER A 49 11.88 14.49 -34.07
C SER A 49 10.81 15.45 -33.56
N GLY A 50 11.01 16.80 -33.79
CA GLY A 50 10.07 17.82 -33.32
C GLY A 50 10.00 17.94 -31.79
N ILE A 51 11.02 17.48 -31.03
CA ILE A 51 11.02 17.39 -29.57
C ILE A 51 11.97 18.42 -28.98
N ALA A 52 11.46 19.24 -28.06
CA ALA A 52 12.24 20.08 -27.15
C ALA A 52 12.08 19.54 -25.71
N LYS A 53 13.15 19.58 -24.91
CA LYS A 53 13.17 19.01 -23.55
C LYS A 53 13.60 20.02 -22.52
N THR A 54 13.01 19.89 -21.33
CA THR A 54 13.47 20.50 -20.08
C THR A 54 13.47 19.44 -18.98
N VAL A 55 14.15 19.72 -17.90
CA VAL A 55 14.21 18.86 -16.71
C VAL A 55 13.60 19.64 -15.55
N TYR A 56 12.59 19.05 -14.93
CA TYR A 56 12.09 19.48 -13.64
C TYR A 56 12.89 18.81 -12.53
N THR A 57 13.26 19.59 -11.52
CA THR A 57 13.89 19.11 -10.28
C THR A 57 12.99 19.47 -9.11
N SER A 58 12.57 18.48 -8.34
CA SER A 58 11.68 18.65 -7.19
C SER A 58 12.37 19.34 -6.01
N ASN A 59 11.59 19.96 -5.14
CA ASN A 59 12.01 20.46 -3.83
C ASN A 59 11.42 19.59 -2.72
N ALA A 60 11.63 19.98 -1.47
CA ALA A 60 11.26 19.19 -0.28
C ALA A 60 9.74 19.13 -0.01
N LEU A 61 8.94 19.99 -0.62
CA LEU A 61 7.49 20.02 -0.40
C LEU A 61 6.78 19.12 -1.40
N SER A 62 5.92 18.24 -0.88
CA SER A 62 5.01 17.44 -1.71
C SER A 62 3.84 18.27 -2.22
N SER A 63 3.30 17.91 -3.39
CA SER A 63 2.10 18.53 -3.96
C SER A 63 1.40 17.59 -4.93
N PHE A 64 0.13 17.30 -4.69
CA PHE A 64 -0.68 16.53 -5.63
C PHE A 64 -1.11 17.42 -6.80
N GLU A 65 -0.67 17.08 -8.03
CA GLU A 65 -0.91 17.85 -9.25
C GLU A 65 -0.61 19.37 -9.13
N GLY A 66 0.21 19.74 -8.13
CA GLY A 66 0.53 21.15 -7.82
C GLY A 66 1.68 21.72 -8.63
N VAL A 67 2.32 20.91 -9.49
CA VAL A 67 3.36 21.35 -10.40
C VAL A 67 2.82 21.37 -11.82
N LYS A 68 2.81 22.55 -12.44
CA LYS A 68 2.33 22.74 -13.80
C LYS A 68 3.41 23.33 -14.68
N VAL A 69 3.78 22.61 -15.73
CA VAL A 69 4.79 23.05 -16.68
C VAL A 69 4.13 23.36 -18.01
N TYR A 70 4.23 24.62 -18.42
CA TYR A 70 3.78 25.10 -19.72
C TYR A 70 4.91 25.02 -20.72
N GLY A 71 4.60 24.66 -21.97
CA GLY A 71 5.48 24.79 -23.12
C GLY A 71 4.80 25.68 -24.18
N THR A 72 5.40 26.80 -24.53
CA THR A 72 4.85 27.76 -25.50
C THR A 72 5.83 27.95 -26.62
N VAL A 73 5.34 27.94 -27.89
CA VAL A 73 6.16 28.18 -29.06
C VAL A 73 6.50 29.69 -29.11
N ASP A 74 7.79 30.04 -29.15
CA ASP A 74 8.29 31.40 -29.00
C ASP A 74 7.75 32.37 -30.07
N ASP A 75 7.77 31.96 -31.34
CA ASP A 75 7.29 32.75 -32.46
C ASP A 75 5.76 32.69 -32.70
N THR A 76 5.05 31.85 -31.91
CA THR A 76 3.61 31.66 -32.06
C THR A 76 3.00 31.35 -30.67
N GLN A 77 2.90 32.38 -29.83
CA GLN A 77 2.48 32.24 -28.43
C GLN A 77 1.06 31.66 -28.22
N SER A 78 0.22 31.66 -29.27
CA SER A 78 -1.08 30.97 -29.24
C SER A 78 -0.97 29.46 -29.27
N VAL A 79 0.22 28.90 -29.59
CA VAL A 79 0.50 27.49 -29.57
C VAL A 79 1.19 27.15 -28.26
N SER A 80 0.42 26.67 -27.31
CA SER A 80 0.92 26.26 -26.00
C SER A 80 0.21 25.01 -25.52
N ALA A 81 0.87 24.27 -24.66
CA ALA A 81 0.33 23.11 -23.91
C ALA A 81 0.91 23.08 -22.51
N PHE A 82 0.33 22.29 -21.64
CA PHE A 82 0.88 22.06 -20.30
C PHE A 82 0.81 20.59 -19.92
N THR A 83 1.60 20.24 -18.93
CA THR A 83 1.50 18.96 -18.20
C THR A 83 1.49 19.22 -16.71
N LEU A 84 0.86 18.30 -15.97
CA LEU A 84 0.85 18.28 -14.52
C LEU A 84 1.83 17.25 -14.01
N LEU A 85 2.45 17.53 -12.88
CA LEU A 85 3.29 16.60 -12.13
C LEU A 85 2.85 16.61 -10.67
N THR A 86 2.91 15.46 -10.06
CA THR A 86 2.80 15.29 -8.61
C THR A 86 4.19 15.13 -8.03
N VAL A 87 4.53 15.92 -7.03
CA VAL A 87 5.66 15.65 -6.14
C VAL A 87 5.09 14.86 -4.97
N GLY A 88 5.35 13.56 -4.93
CA GLY A 88 4.90 12.68 -3.85
C GLY A 88 5.63 12.99 -2.55
N ASP A 89 5.08 12.53 -1.43
CA ASP A 89 5.82 12.51 -0.18
C ASP A 89 7.04 11.58 -0.28
N LYS A 90 7.95 11.69 0.67
CA LYS A 90 9.03 10.72 0.80
C LYS A 90 8.41 9.32 0.90
N PRO A 91 8.99 8.32 0.20
CA PRO A 91 8.59 6.95 0.46
C PRO A 91 8.72 6.65 1.96
N PHE A 92 7.87 5.80 2.48
CA PHE A 92 7.91 5.42 3.89
C PHE A 92 7.84 3.91 4.01
N ASP A 93 8.37 3.40 5.11
CA ASP A 93 8.34 1.99 5.48
C ASP A 93 7.30 1.77 6.58
N ILE A 94 6.65 0.61 6.54
CA ILE A 94 5.71 0.16 7.58
C ILE A 94 6.31 -1.05 8.27
N VAL A 95 6.33 -1.06 9.60
CA VAL A 95 6.80 -2.20 10.39
C VAL A 95 5.76 -2.55 11.44
N PHE A 96 5.44 -3.84 11.56
CA PHE A 96 4.52 -4.30 12.58
C PHE A 96 5.18 -4.52 13.93
N GLY A 97 4.49 -4.05 14.98
CA GLY A 97 4.74 -4.41 16.36
C GLY A 97 3.56 -5.16 16.96
N THR A 98 3.79 -6.01 17.93
CA THR A 98 2.73 -6.73 18.64
C THR A 98 3.03 -6.85 20.12
N GLY A 99 2.01 -6.65 20.95
CA GLY A 99 2.08 -6.94 22.37
C GLY A 99 2.09 -8.44 22.66
N ASN A 100 2.39 -8.85 23.88
CA ASN A 100 2.42 -10.25 24.29
C ASN A 100 1.04 -10.80 24.68
N LEU A 101 0.08 -9.91 24.92
CA LEU A 101 -1.19 -10.28 25.54
C LEU A 101 -2.25 -10.57 24.49
N ILE A 102 -2.99 -11.68 24.71
CA ILE A 102 -4.25 -11.97 24.05
C ILE A 102 -5.33 -11.78 25.11
N GLN A 103 -6.28 -10.93 24.84
CA GLN A 103 -7.39 -10.66 25.75
C GLN A 103 -8.59 -11.55 25.43
N SER A 104 -9.41 -11.81 26.45
CA SER A 104 -10.65 -12.57 26.36
C SER A 104 -11.83 -11.67 26.74
N PRO A 105 -12.26 -10.74 25.85
CA PRO A 105 -13.31 -9.79 26.19
C PRO A 105 -14.66 -10.46 26.40
N THR A 106 -14.88 -11.62 25.81
CA THR A 106 -16.09 -12.44 25.97
C THR A 106 -15.72 -13.92 26.10
N GLU A 107 -16.72 -14.76 26.45
CA GLU A 107 -16.53 -16.21 26.49
C GLU A 107 -16.36 -16.85 25.10
N SER A 108 -16.68 -16.12 24.02
CA SER A 108 -16.66 -16.62 22.64
C SER A 108 -15.57 -16.02 21.77
N SER A 109 -14.87 -14.96 22.22
CA SER A 109 -13.91 -14.24 21.40
C SER A 109 -12.59 -13.96 22.10
N TYR A 110 -11.56 -13.81 21.29
CA TYR A 110 -10.26 -13.25 21.64
C TYR A 110 -10.03 -11.95 20.91
N THR A 111 -9.22 -11.07 21.52
CA THR A 111 -8.69 -9.87 20.89
C THR A 111 -7.18 -9.79 21.04
N LYS A 112 -6.52 -9.30 20.00
CA LYS A 112 -5.07 -9.11 19.95
C LYS A 112 -4.77 -7.74 19.40
N GLU A 113 -3.98 -6.98 20.14
CA GLU A 113 -3.52 -5.65 19.74
C GLU A 113 -2.22 -5.75 18.93
N PHE A 114 -2.15 -4.96 17.88
CA PHE A 114 -1.00 -4.73 17.04
C PHE A 114 -0.76 -3.23 16.89
N SER A 115 0.47 -2.89 16.53
CA SER A 115 0.84 -1.55 16.11
C SER A 115 1.49 -1.60 14.74
N ALA A 116 1.24 -0.61 13.90
CA ALA A 116 2.07 -0.34 12.74
C ALA A 116 2.87 0.94 13.02
N PHE A 117 4.16 0.89 12.74
CA PHE A 117 5.08 2.03 12.82
C PHE A 117 5.47 2.43 11.42
N VAL A 118 5.34 3.72 11.14
CA VAL A 118 5.61 4.31 9.83
C VAL A 118 6.79 5.26 9.96
N THR A 119 7.83 5.01 9.17
CA THR A 119 9.06 5.82 9.17
C THR A 119 9.44 6.22 7.76
N ASP A 120 10.04 7.41 7.61
CA ASP A 120 10.65 7.83 6.37
C ASP A 120 12.03 7.13 6.16
N PRO A 121 12.69 7.27 4.99
CA PRO A 121 14.00 6.66 4.73
C PRO A 121 15.11 7.10 5.66
N ASP A 122 14.94 8.23 6.34
CA ASP A 122 15.87 8.74 7.33
C ASP A 122 15.56 8.21 8.75
N SER A 123 14.58 7.27 8.85
CA SER A 123 14.08 6.68 10.11
C SER A 123 13.36 7.66 11.04
N ASN A 124 12.87 8.78 10.52
CA ASN A 124 12.00 9.66 11.30
C ASN A 124 10.56 9.16 11.26
N PRO A 125 9.78 9.33 12.33
CA PRO A 125 8.37 8.96 12.33
C PRO A 125 7.56 9.80 11.33
N VAL A 126 6.64 9.16 10.61
CA VAL A 126 5.70 9.82 9.71
C VAL A 126 4.37 10.00 10.42
N GLU A 127 4.07 11.22 10.81
CA GLU A 127 2.81 11.62 11.45
C GLU A 127 1.70 11.82 10.40
N ASN A 128 0.45 11.57 10.81
CA ASN A 128 -0.75 11.76 9.99
C ASN A 128 -0.81 10.91 8.69
N ALA A 129 -0.05 9.82 8.61
CA ALA A 129 -0.19 8.85 7.54
C ALA A 129 -1.49 8.05 7.69
N ASN A 130 -2.23 7.90 6.61
CA ASN A 130 -3.46 7.12 6.57
C ASN A 130 -3.11 5.66 6.28
N ILE A 131 -3.40 4.75 7.20
CA ILE A 131 -3.10 3.34 7.07
C ILE A 131 -4.39 2.53 7.03
N THR A 132 -4.53 1.68 6.03
CA THR A 132 -5.62 0.72 5.92
C THR A 132 -5.15 -0.68 6.29
N PHE A 133 -6.02 -1.45 6.95
CA PHE A 133 -5.69 -2.78 7.43
C PHE A 133 -6.65 -3.82 6.87
N SER A 134 -6.10 -4.99 6.54
CA SER A 134 -6.86 -6.19 6.23
C SER A 134 -6.20 -7.42 6.87
N ALA A 135 -6.96 -8.47 7.13
CA ALA A 135 -6.44 -9.69 7.74
C ALA A 135 -7.19 -10.95 7.24
N PRO A 136 -7.18 -11.23 5.94
CA PRO A 136 -7.80 -12.44 5.41
C PRO A 136 -7.07 -13.71 5.91
N PRO A 137 -7.73 -14.86 5.92
CA PRO A 137 -7.07 -16.14 6.10
C PRO A 137 -5.99 -16.32 5.05
N LYS A 138 -4.82 -16.79 5.48
CA LYS A 138 -3.70 -17.00 4.57
C LYS A 138 -4.03 -18.13 3.58
N ALA A 139 -3.82 -17.90 2.28
CA ALA A 139 -3.86 -18.94 1.28
C ALA A 139 -2.53 -19.69 1.26
N PHE A 140 -2.55 -21.03 1.38
CA PHE A 140 -1.37 -21.86 1.19
C PHE A 140 -1.48 -22.66 -0.11
N ASN A 141 -0.42 -22.68 -0.86
CA ASN A 141 -0.33 -23.50 -2.07
C ASN A 141 -0.22 -25.02 -1.75
N VAL A 142 0.14 -25.37 -0.51
CA VAL A 142 0.25 -26.76 -0.05
C VAL A 142 0.00 -26.79 1.45
N GLY A 143 -1.00 -27.53 1.89
CA GLY A 143 -1.22 -27.86 3.30
C GLY A 143 -2.27 -27.05 4.07
N GLY A 144 -3.08 -26.24 3.37
CA GLY A 144 -4.24 -25.56 3.95
C GLY A 144 -3.92 -24.55 5.05
N THR A 145 -4.81 -23.58 5.24
CA THR A 145 -4.66 -22.53 6.26
C THR A 145 -5.51 -22.76 7.48
N TYR A 146 -6.49 -23.66 7.35
CA TYR A 146 -7.47 -23.92 8.36
C TYR A 146 -7.35 -25.36 8.82
N GLN A 147 -6.95 -25.54 10.06
CA GLN A 147 -6.80 -26.83 10.69
C GLN A 147 -7.94 -27.08 11.66
N LYS A 148 -8.33 -28.32 11.81
CA LYS A 148 -9.26 -28.81 12.84
C LYS A 148 -8.68 -30.01 13.54
N GLY A 149 -9.10 -30.20 14.79
CA GLY A 149 -8.67 -31.32 15.59
C GLY A 149 -9.00 -31.13 17.08
N PHE A 150 -8.17 -31.67 17.92
CA PHE A 150 -8.36 -31.59 19.37
C PHE A 150 -7.02 -31.46 20.11
N TRP A 151 -7.10 -31.00 21.33
CA TRP A 151 -5.95 -30.89 22.23
C TRP A 151 -5.93 -32.02 23.23
N THR A 152 -4.74 -32.57 23.47
CA THR A 152 -4.50 -33.53 24.55
C THR A 152 -3.47 -32.96 25.51
N PHE A 153 -3.78 -33.06 26.82
CA PHE A 153 -2.82 -32.65 27.84
C PHE A 153 -1.87 -33.80 28.14
N ASN A 154 -0.57 -33.58 28.00
CA ASN A 154 0.45 -34.54 28.40
C ASN A 154 0.84 -34.27 29.86
N THR A 155 0.43 -35.17 30.75
CA THR A 155 0.68 -35.03 32.20
C THR A 155 2.15 -35.24 32.59
N THR A 156 2.96 -35.83 31.72
CA THR A 156 4.41 -36.04 31.98
C THR A 156 5.20 -34.78 31.68
N THR A 157 4.85 -34.06 30.62
CA THR A 157 5.56 -32.84 30.19
C THR A 157 4.85 -31.55 30.60
N ASN A 158 3.62 -31.66 31.15
CA ASN A 158 2.73 -30.54 31.46
C ASN A 158 2.48 -29.60 30.25
N VAL A 159 2.33 -30.16 29.05
CA VAL A 159 2.12 -29.43 27.81
C VAL A 159 0.87 -29.93 27.10
N TRP A 160 0.12 -28.98 26.53
CA TRP A 160 -0.96 -29.29 25.60
C TRP A 160 -0.41 -29.63 24.23
N ASN A 161 -0.72 -30.78 23.69
CA ASN A 161 -0.36 -31.21 22.34
C ASN A 161 -1.53 -31.00 21.39
N LYS A 162 -1.27 -30.33 20.26
CA LYS A 162 -2.21 -30.14 19.18
C LYS A 162 -2.28 -31.39 18.31
N ASN A 163 -3.46 -31.97 18.16
CA ASN A 163 -3.71 -33.14 17.31
C ASN A 163 -4.58 -32.67 16.12
N VAL A 164 -3.96 -32.52 14.97
CA VAL A 164 -4.65 -32.09 13.74
C VAL A 164 -5.31 -33.32 13.10
N THR A 165 -6.61 -33.28 12.88
CA THR A 165 -7.39 -34.35 12.26
C THR A 165 -7.89 -34.00 10.86
N ALA A 166 -7.98 -32.70 10.53
CA ALA A 166 -8.34 -32.21 9.21
C ALA A 166 -7.58 -30.93 8.89
N ILE A 167 -7.27 -30.74 7.63
CA ILE A 167 -6.66 -29.55 7.08
C ILE A 167 -7.51 -29.16 5.87
N CYS A 168 -7.98 -27.91 5.84
CA CYS A 168 -8.79 -27.38 4.75
C CYS A 168 -8.01 -26.27 4.05
N ASP A 169 -8.10 -26.21 2.75
CA ASP A 169 -7.58 -25.10 1.96
C ASP A 169 -8.47 -23.87 2.17
N ASN A 170 -7.92 -22.70 1.88
CA ASN A 170 -8.72 -21.50 1.80
C ASN A 170 -9.47 -21.49 0.47
N GLU A 171 -10.79 -21.47 0.53
CA GLU A 171 -11.65 -21.44 -0.65
C GLU A 171 -11.69 -20.07 -1.31
N ASP A 172 -11.43 -18.99 -0.57
CA ASP A 172 -11.27 -17.64 -1.12
C ASP A 172 -9.89 -17.52 -1.80
N VAL A 173 -9.82 -17.98 -3.04
CA VAL A 173 -8.57 -18.06 -3.82
C VAL A 173 -8.12 -16.67 -4.27
N ASN A 174 -9.07 -15.79 -4.57
CA ASN A 174 -8.80 -14.44 -5.07
C ASN A 174 -8.75 -13.37 -3.95
N GLY A 175 -9.09 -13.73 -2.69
CA GLY A 175 -9.01 -12.85 -1.54
C GLY A 175 -10.09 -11.77 -1.46
N ASN A 176 -11.23 -11.97 -2.16
CA ASN A 176 -12.32 -10.98 -2.23
C ASN A 176 -13.38 -11.13 -1.13
N GLY A 177 -13.35 -12.23 -0.35
CA GLY A 177 -14.29 -12.52 0.72
C GLY A 177 -15.68 -12.98 0.27
N ILE A 178 -15.83 -13.35 -1.00
CA ILE A 178 -17.07 -13.82 -1.63
C ILE A 178 -16.82 -15.22 -2.18
N LEU A 179 -17.79 -16.11 -2.07
CA LEU A 179 -17.72 -17.44 -2.70
C LEU A 179 -18.00 -17.30 -4.20
N ASP A 180 -16.96 -17.43 -5.00
CA ASP A 180 -17.05 -17.39 -6.47
C ASP A 180 -17.21 -18.78 -7.09
N GLU A 181 -17.57 -18.81 -8.38
CA GLU A 181 -17.71 -20.08 -9.12
C GLU A 181 -16.38 -20.84 -9.16
N GLY A 182 -16.37 -22.06 -8.64
CA GLY A 182 -15.21 -22.94 -8.58
C GLY A 182 -14.38 -22.85 -7.32
N GLU A 183 -14.74 -21.99 -6.37
CA GLU A 183 -14.08 -21.85 -5.07
C GLU A 183 -14.63 -22.80 -4.00
N ASP A 184 -15.89 -23.21 -4.09
CA ASP A 184 -16.53 -24.18 -3.17
C ASP A 184 -15.98 -25.60 -3.40
N SER A 185 -14.87 -25.89 -2.75
CA SER A 185 -14.14 -27.16 -2.90
C SER A 185 -14.77 -28.27 -2.06
N ASN A 186 -15.50 -27.93 -1.01
CA ASN A 186 -16.11 -28.88 -0.07
C ASN A 186 -17.62 -29.10 -0.36
N GLY A 187 -18.26 -28.28 -1.17
CA GLY A 187 -19.65 -28.39 -1.60
C GLY A 187 -20.67 -27.96 -0.53
N ASP A 188 -20.29 -27.09 0.40
CA ASP A 188 -21.15 -26.63 1.50
C ASP A 188 -21.79 -25.25 1.26
N GLU A 189 -21.55 -24.64 0.10
CA GLU A 189 -22.04 -23.33 -0.31
C GLU A 189 -21.63 -22.16 0.61
N GLN A 190 -20.51 -22.33 1.34
CA GLN A 190 -19.97 -21.31 2.22
C GLN A 190 -18.45 -21.23 2.04
N LEU A 191 -17.87 -20.03 2.14
CA LEU A 191 -16.41 -19.89 2.16
C LEU A 191 -15.81 -20.54 3.41
N THR A 192 -14.87 -21.44 3.21
CA THR A 192 -14.10 -22.09 4.29
C THR A 192 -12.62 -21.63 4.22
N PRO A 193 -12.06 -21.07 5.31
CA PRO A 193 -12.67 -20.76 6.60
C PRO A 193 -13.54 -19.50 6.63
N GLY A 194 -13.68 -18.77 5.54
CA GLY A 194 -14.35 -17.48 5.45
C GLY A 194 -13.58 -16.36 6.16
N ASN A 195 -14.23 -15.23 6.36
CA ASN A 195 -13.62 -14.10 7.06
C ASN A 195 -13.71 -14.33 8.59
N VAL A 196 -12.66 -14.91 9.16
CA VAL A 196 -12.58 -15.33 10.57
C VAL A 196 -12.09 -14.24 11.52
N VAL A 197 -11.67 -13.09 11.01
CA VAL A 197 -11.11 -11.99 11.80
C VAL A 197 -11.82 -10.69 11.47
N ALA A 198 -12.23 -9.97 12.51
CA ALA A 198 -12.58 -8.57 12.39
C ALA A 198 -11.35 -7.72 12.73
N VAL A 199 -11.00 -6.81 11.85
CA VAL A 199 -9.91 -5.84 12.03
C VAL A 199 -10.45 -4.42 11.85
N GLN A 200 -9.88 -3.45 12.59
CA GLN A 200 -10.11 -2.04 12.31
C GLN A 200 -9.60 -1.73 10.90
N SER A 201 -10.46 -1.24 10.02
CA SER A 201 -10.13 -1.10 8.59
C SER A 201 -9.16 0.02 8.26
N GLN A 202 -9.03 1.02 9.14
CA GLN A 202 -8.13 2.17 8.92
C GLN A 202 -7.74 2.85 10.23
N GLY A 203 -6.60 3.56 10.20
CA GLY A 203 -6.12 4.40 11.28
C GLY A 203 -5.16 5.47 10.78
N ILE A 204 -4.85 6.43 11.62
CA ILE A 204 -3.93 7.54 11.32
C ILE A 204 -2.77 7.46 12.31
N THR A 205 -1.53 7.62 11.82
CA THR A 205 -0.34 7.61 12.67
C THR A 205 -0.27 8.84 13.56
N ASP A 206 0.18 8.65 14.79
CA ASP A 206 0.46 9.71 15.78
C ASP A 206 1.82 10.40 15.53
N ASP A 207 2.24 11.27 16.46
CA ASP A 207 3.51 12.00 16.44
C ASP A 207 4.76 11.09 16.53
N ASN A 208 4.59 9.84 16.93
CA ASN A 208 5.63 8.80 16.92
C ASN A 208 5.59 7.91 15.67
N GLY A 209 4.77 8.24 14.69
CA GLY A 209 4.55 7.42 13.51
C GLY A 209 3.79 6.12 13.79
N GLN A 210 3.12 6.00 14.94
CA GLN A 210 2.45 4.79 15.39
C GLN A 210 0.95 4.87 15.16
N VAL A 211 0.38 3.75 14.69
CA VAL A 211 -1.06 3.49 14.73
C VAL A 211 -1.32 2.13 15.37
N VAL A 212 -2.25 2.10 16.32
CA VAL A 212 -2.66 0.87 17.03
C VAL A 212 -3.95 0.35 16.42
N PHE A 213 -4.03 -0.95 16.22
CA PHE A 213 -5.23 -1.63 15.74
C PHE A 213 -5.43 -2.97 16.43
N THR A 214 -6.66 -3.49 16.38
CA THR A 214 -7.04 -4.70 17.09
C THR A 214 -7.60 -5.74 16.12
N LEU A 215 -7.11 -6.97 16.24
CA LEU A 215 -7.76 -8.15 15.67
C LEU A 215 -8.72 -8.74 16.69
N SER A 216 -9.93 -9.03 16.25
CA SER A 216 -10.94 -9.77 17.04
C SER A 216 -11.35 -11.02 16.29
N TYR A 217 -11.35 -12.17 16.96
CA TYR A 217 -11.66 -13.45 16.33
C TYR A 217 -12.34 -14.42 17.30
N PRO A 218 -13.21 -15.32 16.80
CA PRO A 218 -13.83 -16.35 17.62
C PRO A 218 -12.79 -17.34 18.18
N ARG A 219 -13.01 -17.80 19.41
CA ARG A 219 -12.09 -18.71 20.09
C ARG A 219 -11.85 -20.04 19.36
N ASN A 220 -12.85 -20.52 18.63
CA ASN A 220 -12.75 -21.77 17.86
C ASN A 220 -11.78 -21.72 16.69
N PHE A 221 -11.32 -20.52 16.27
CA PHE A 221 -10.26 -20.34 15.28
C PHE A 221 -8.87 -20.15 15.92
N GLY A 222 -8.81 -19.85 17.21
CA GLY A 222 -7.56 -19.73 17.95
C GLY A 222 -6.73 -21.02 17.88
N ALA A 223 -5.44 -20.88 17.56
CA ALA A 223 -4.48 -21.94 17.29
C ALA A 223 -4.78 -22.84 16.06
N TRP A 224 -5.82 -22.53 15.28
CA TRP A 224 -6.22 -23.35 14.15
C TRP A 224 -6.08 -22.65 12.80
N THR A 225 -6.06 -21.34 12.79
CA THR A 225 -6.04 -20.53 11.55
C THR A 225 -4.87 -19.55 11.58
N THR A 226 -4.25 -19.34 10.42
CA THR A 226 -3.28 -18.28 10.19
C THR A 226 -3.92 -17.24 9.28
N VAL A 227 -3.73 -15.96 9.60
CA VAL A 227 -4.18 -14.83 8.79
C VAL A 227 -2.99 -14.05 8.28
N SER A 228 -3.16 -13.37 7.17
CA SER A 228 -2.17 -12.48 6.59
C SER A 228 -2.60 -11.04 6.85
N ILE A 229 -1.99 -10.41 7.85
CA ILE A 229 -2.25 -9.02 8.19
C ILE A 229 -1.52 -8.16 7.18
N THR A 230 -2.25 -7.29 6.47
CA THR A 230 -1.66 -6.33 5.55
C THR A 230 -1.97 -4.91 6.02
N ALA A 231 -0.96 -4.07 6.07
CA ALA A 231 -1.08 -2.63 6.25
C ALA A 231 -0.69 -1.93 4.96
N ASN A 232 -1.58 -1.12 4.41
CA ASN A 232 -1.29 -0.28 3.25
C ASN A 232 -1.37 1.18 3.69
N GLY A 233 -0.32 1.93 3.39
CA GLY A 233 -0.25 3.35 3.64
C GLY A 233 -0.26 4.14 2.34
N GLU A 234 -0.97 5.26 2.35
CA GLU A 234 -0.98 6.22 1.28
C GLU A 234 -0.74 7.62 1.85
N SER A 235 0.22 8.33 1.28
CA SER A 235 0.48 9.73 1.59
C SER A 235 0.93 10.45 0.32
N GLN A 236 0.14 11.42 -0.13
CA GLN A 236 0.41 12.36 -1.23
C GLN A 236 1.11 11.77 -2.48
N GLY A 237 0.66 10.57 -2.91
CA GLY A 237 1.18 9.92 -4.12
C GLY A 237 2.34 8.94 -3.87
N SER A 238 2.69 8.69 -2.62
CA SER A 238 3.54 7.55 -2.20
C SER A 238 2.68 6.48 -1.57
N GLU A 239 2.96 5.22 -1.90
CA GLU A 239 2.28 4.06 -1.36
C GLU A 239 3.32 3.13 -0.74
N SER A 240 2.98 2.51 0.38
CA SER A 240 3.76 1.46 1.01
C SER A 240 2.83 0.37 1.52
N SER A 241 3.30 -0.86 1.50
CA SER A 241 2.54 -2.02 1.96
C SER A 241 3.46 -2.97 2.70
N GLU A 242 3.03 -3.42 3.87
CA GLU A 242 3.70 -4.45 4.65
C GLU A 242 2.73 -5.57 5.00
N GLN A 243 3.23 -6.80 5.00
CA GLN A 243 2.46 -8.00 5.27
C GLN A 243 3.10 -8.83 6.37
N HIS A 244 2.28 -9.28 7.33
CA HIS A 244 2.70 -10.11 8.45
C HIS A 244 1.75 -11.29 8.66
N ASP A 245 2.28 -12.51 8.60
CA ASP A 245 1.50 -13.71 8.89
C ASP A 245 1.37 -13.93 10.40
N TYR A 246 0.15 -14.04 10.86
CA TYR A 246 -0.15 -14.28 12.27
C TYR A 246 -1.01 -15.53 12.46
N SER A 247 -0.47 -16.51 13.17
CA SER A 247 -1.28 -17.65 13.64
C SER A 247 -2.11 -17.18 14.81
N LEU A 248 -3.44 -17.28 14.69
CA LEU A 248 -4.37 -16.83 15.72
C LEU A 248 -4.07 -17.53 17.03
N GLY A 249 -3.68 -16.77 18.04
CA GLY A 249 -3.30 -17.31 19.35
C GLY A 249 -4.49 -17.65 20.23
N VAL A 250 -4.21 -18.23 21.39
CA VAL A 250 -5.17 -18.44 22.47
C VAL A 250 -4.72 -17.71 23.72
N ALA A 251 -5.65 -17.18 24.50
CA ALA A 251 -5.33 -16.64 25.81
C ALA A 251 -5.01 -17.80 26.78
N ALA A 252 -4.07 -17.54 27.68
CA ALA A 252 -3.71 -18.46 28.75
C ALA A 252 -4.79 -18.52 29.84
#